data_cfe2392b72e57a76f228544560ead624
#
_entry.id   cfe2392b72e57a76f228544560ead624
#
_cell.length_a   1.000
_cell.length_b   1.000
_cell.length_c   1.000
_cell.angle_alpha   90.00
_cell.angle_beta   90.00
_cell.angle_gamma   90.00
#
_symmetry.space_group_name_H-M   'P 1'
#
loop_
_entity.id
_entity.type
_entity.pdbx_description
1 polymer ?
#
loop_
_entity_poly.entity_id
_entity_poly.type
_entity_poly.pdbx_seq_one_letter_code
_entity_poly.pdbx_strand_id
1 'polypeptide(L)'
;MEKVISIVGAGGKTTLVHKLAREYHRSGKGVLVTTTTHMYVEADTDLSCDFFALRDKIIKDGYCMAGHKISEQKISEQSKPKMCGLPYDLLDKLIKDMPQALDYVIIEADGAKHHSLKYPAADEPVIYPLTTDVIIVLGTWEKGKLCKD
;
A
#
# COMPACT_ATOMS: atom_id res chain seq x y z
N MET A 1 -8.19 16.06 1.67
CA MET A 1 -6.99 15.20 1.70
C MET A 1 -6.07 15.68 2.82
N GLU A 2 -5.78 14.81 3.77
CA GLU A 2 -4.88 15.15 4.88
C GLU A 2 -3.44 14.67 4.58
N LYS A 3 -3.25 13.41 4.20
CA LYS A 3 -1.91 12.84 4.01
C LYS A 3 -1.83 11.72 2.97
N VAL A 4 -0.68 11.66 2.32
CA VAL A 4 -0.21 10.52 1.54
C VAL A 4 0.99 9.91 2.26
N ILE A 5 0.82 8.71 2.80
CA ILE A 5 1.79 8.04 3.68
C ILE A 5 2.42 6.88 2.94
N SER A 6 3.73 6.93 2.70
CA SER A 6 4.49 5.80 2.17
C SER A 6 5.16 5.03 3.32
N ILE A 7 4.97 3.72 3.36
CA ILE A 7 5.54 2.82 4.36
C ILE A 7 6.63 1.98 3.71
N VAL A 8 7.86 2.19 4.17
CA VAL A 8 9.08 1.56 3.67
C VAL A 8 9.77 0.71 4.74
N GLY A 9 10.83 0.02 4.37
CA GLY A 9 11.65 -0.76 5.28
C GLY A 9 11.28 -2.24 5.32
N ALA A 10 11.58 -2.93 6.39
CA ALA A 10 11.50 -4.39 6.47
C ALA A 10 10.82 -4.88 7.76
N GLY A 11 10.00 -5.91 7.60
CA GLY A 11 9.38 -6.58 8.74
C GLY A 11 8.18 -5.86 9.38
N GLY A 12 6.97 -6.20 8.91
CA GLY A 12 5.72 -5.71 9.50
C GLY A 12 5.06 -4.54 8.76
N LYS A 13 5.55 -4.15 7.57
CA LYS A 13 4.94 -3.09 6.75
C LYS A 13 3.46 -3.34 6.48
N THR A 14 3.12 -4.48 5.91
CA THR A 14 1.74 -4.85 5.58
C THR A 14 0.84 -4.80 6.83
N THR A 15 1.34 -5.28 7.96
CA THR A 15 0.62 -5.20 9.24
C THR A 15 0.38 -3.75 9.65
N LEU A 16 1.38 -2.87 9.51
CA LEU A 16 1.24 -1.46 9.83
C LEU A 16 0.30 -0.74 8.86
N VAL A 17 0.38 -1.04 7.55
CA VAL A 17 -0.56 -0.52 6.54
C VAL A 17 -2.00 -0.80 6.96
N HIS A 18 -2.32 -2.06 7.24
CA HIS A 18 -3.69 -2.44 7.64
C HIS A 18 -4.11 -1.86 9.00
N LYS A 19 -3.17 -1.75 9.94
CA LYS A 19 -3.45 -1.14 11.24
C LYS A 19 -3.82 0.34 11.09
N LEU A 20 -3.00 1.12 10.41
CA LEU A 20 -3.25 2.55 10.17
C LEU A 20 -4.53 2.77 9.37
N ALA A 21 -4.73 2.00 8.30
CA ALA A 21 -5.93 2.10 7.48
C ALA A 21 -7.19 1.86 8.30
N ARG A 22 -7.18 0.86 9.16
CA ARG A 22 -8.31 0.53 10.04
C ARG A 22 -8.54 1.61 11.10
N GLU A 23 -7.50 2.17 11.69
CA GLU A 23 -7.59 3.23 12.69
C GLU A 23 -8.18 4.51 12.09
N TYR A 24 -7.69 4.94 10.93
CA TYR A 24 -8.23 6.12 10.24
C TYR A 24 -9.66 5.90 9.79
N HIS A 25 -9.96 4.75 9.18
CA HIS A 25 -11.32 4.43 8.77
C HIS A 25 -12.31 4.39 9.97
N ARG A 26 -11.93 3.81 11.11
CA ARG A 26 -12.74 3.80 12.34
C ARG A 26 -12.96 5.21 12.91
N SER A 27 -12.07 6.14 12.65
CA SER A 27 -12.23 7.55 13.02
C SER A 27 -13.08 8.35 12.02
N GLY A 28 -13.73 7.69 11.07
CA GLY A 28 -14.61 8.29 10.07
C GLY A 28 -13.89 8.97 8.91
N LYS A 29 -12.62 8.61 8.67
CA LYS A 29 -11.81 9.14 7.57
C LYS A 29 -11.91 8.26 6.34
N GLY A 30 -11.89 8.89 5.15
CA GLY A 30 -11.79 8.20 3.87
C GLY A 30 -10.36 7.73 3.62
N VAL A 31 -10.20 6.43 3.37
CA VAL A 31 -8.87 5.79 3.27
C VAL A 31 -8.76 4.98 1.99
N LEU A 32 -7.68 5.22 1.24
CA LEU A 32 -7.25 4.39 0.12
C LEU A 32 -5.94 3.67 0.49
N VAL A 33 -5.89 2.36 0.29
CA VAL A 33 -4.69 1.53 0.45
C VAL A 33 -4.22 1.04 -0.91
N THR A 34 -2.94 1.20 -1.21
CA THR A 34 -2.30 0.70 -2.43
C THR A 34 -0.82 0.39 -2.20
N THR A 35 -0.09 0.08 -3.24
CA THR A 35 1.36 -0.18 -3.19
C THR A 35 2.07 0.46 -4.40
N THR A 36 3.36 0.68 -4.31
CA THR A 36 4.21 1.01 -5.48
C THR A 36 4.96 -0.20 -6.01
N THR A 37 4.84 -1.35 -5.34
CA THR A 37 5.48 -2.61 -5.71
C THR A 37 4.44 -3.72 -5.85
N HIS A 38 4.42 -4.67 -4.93
CA HIS A 38 3.47 -5.79 -4.92
C HIS A 38 2.89 -5.99 -3.52
N MET A 39 1.59 -6.27 -3.46
CA MET A 39 0.87 -6.52 -2.22
C MET A 39 -0.07 -7.72 -2.39
N TYR A 40 -0.38 -8.45 -1.32
CA TYR A 40 -1.38 -9.51 -1.37
C TYR A 40 -2.78 -8.92 -1.57
N VAL A 41 -3.57 -9.60 -2.41
CA VAL A 41 -4.98 -9.27 -2.63
C VAL A 41 -5.81 -9.77 -1.45
N GLU A 42 -6.67 -8.92 -0.92
CA GLU A 42 -7.71 -9.28 0.06
C GLU A 42 -9.07 -9.44 -0.61
N ALA A 43 -10.04 -10.00 0.11
CA ALA A 43 -11.34 -10.35 -0.47
C ALA A 43 -12.12 -9.16 -1.03
N ASP A 44 -11.93 -7.97 -0.45
CA ASP A 44 -12.59 -6.72 -0.82
C ASP A 44 -11.73 -5.78 -1.67
N THR A 45 -10.56 -6.26 -2.13
CA THR A 45 -9.65 -5.47 -2.97
C THR A 45 -10.28 -5.16 -4.33
N ASP A 46 -10.26 -3.89 -4.72
CA ASP A 46 -10.70 -3.47 -6.04
C ASP A 46 -9.54 -3.55 -7.04
N LEU A 47 -9.72 -4.34 -8.09
CA LEU A 47 -8.73 -4.56 -9.15
C LEU A 47 -9.19 -3.98 -10.50
N SER A 48 -10.24 -3.16 -10.51
CA SER A 48 -10.81 -2.61 -11.74
C SER A 48 -9.94 -1.54 -12.39
N CYS A 49 -9.16 -0.81 -11.59
CA CYS A 49 -8.47 0.41 -12.01
C CYS A 49 -9.42 1.43 -12.68
N ASP A 50 -10.68 1.43 -12.28
CA ASP A 50 -11.68 2.37 -12.76
C ASP A 50 -11.91 3.49 -11.75
N PHE A 51 -11.76 4.74 -12.21
CA PHE A 51 -11.88 5.91 -11.35
C PHE A 51 -13.27 6.00 -10.68
N PHE A 52 -14.33 5.74 -11.41
CA PHE A 52 -15.69 5.89 -10.89
C PHE A 52 -16.02 4.78 -9.88
N ALA A 53 -15.60 3.54 -10.15
CA ALA A 53 -15.75 2.43 -9.23
C ALA A 53 -15.02 2.69 -7.90
N LEU A 54 -13.76 3.11 -7.98
CA LEU A 54 -12.95 3.44 -6.80
C LEU A 54 -13.54 4.61 -6.01
N ARG A 55 -13.94 5.69 -6.71
CA ARG A 55 -14.60 6.86 -6.13
C ARG A 55 -15.86 6.46 -5.36
N ASP A 56 -16.75 5.72 -6.02
CA ASP A 56 -18.04 5.34 -5.45
C ASP A 56 -17.85 4.44 -4.22
N LYS A 57 -16.86 3.54 -4.26
CA LYS A 57 -16.50 2.70 -3.12
C LYS A 57 -15.95 3.52 -1.95
N ILE A 58 -15.05 4.47 -2.18
CA ILE A 58 -14.51 5.36 -1.14
C ILE A 58 -15.63 6.21 -0.52
N ILE A 59 -16.52 6.79 -1.34
CA ILE A 59 -17.64 7.61 -0.87
C ILE A 59 -18.62 6.77 -0.04
N LYS A 60 -18.94 5.57 -0.50
CA LYS A 60 -19.92 4.70 0.15
C LYS A 60 -19.39 4.08 1.43
N ASP A 61 -18.20 3.49 1.36
CA ASP A 61 -17.66 2.62 2.40
C ASP A 61 -16.62 3.32 3.27
N GLY A 62 -16.12 4.50 2.86
CA GLY A 62 -15.02 5.22 3.54
C GLY A 62 -13.68 4.50 3.47
N TYR A 63 -13.59 3.37 2.76
CA TYR A 63 -12.38 2.56 2.65
C TYR A 63 -12.31 1.87 1.29
N CYS A 64 -11.12 1.85 0.72
CA CYS A 64 -10.84 1.06 -0.48
C CYS A 64 -9.38 0.57 -0.45
N MET A 65 -9.17 -0.72 -0.68
CA MET A 65 -7.88 -1.27 -1.05
C MET A 65 -7.90 -1.53 -2.55
N ALA A 66 -6.93 -0.96 -3.29
CA ALA A 66 -6.97 -0.99 -4.75
C ALA A 66 -5.60 -1.18 -5.39
N GLY A 67 -5.62 -1.84 -6.54
CA GLY A 67 -4.47 -2.07 -7.38
C GLY A 67 -4.87 -2.70 -8.70
N HIS A 68 -3.92 -3.21 -9.47
CA HIS A 68 -4.20 -3.96 -10.68
C HIS A 68 -3.67 -5.39 -10.63
N LYS A 69 -4.33 -6.27 -11.33
CA LYS A 69 -3.99 -7.70 -11.39
C LYS A 69 -2.65 -7.91 -12.11
N ILE A 70 -1.80 -8.76 -11.56
CA ILE A 70 -0.57 -9.19 -12.23
C ILE A 70 -0.94 -10.28 -13.24
N SER A 71 -0.71 -10.02 -14.54
CA SER A 71 -1.16 -10.87 -15.66
C SER A 71 -0.42 -12.21 -15.80
N GLU A 72 0.73 -12.40 -15.14
CA GLU A 72 1.62 -13.57 -15.36
C GLU A 72 1.95 -14.34 -14.09
N GLN A 73 1.15 -14.31 -13.05
CA GLN A 73 1.41 -15.19 -11.92
C GLN A 73 1.03 -16.63 -12.29
N LYS A 74 2.04 -17.51 -12.46
CA LYS A 74 1.86 -18.94 -12.23
C LYS A 74 1.47 -19.10 -10.76
N ILE A 75 0.18 -19.06 -10.50
CA ILE A 75 -0.39 -19.28 -9.17
C ILE A 75 -0.21 -20.79 -8.92
N SER A 76 0.77 -21.17 -8.12
CA SER A 76 0.70 -22.47 -7.47
C SER A 76 -0.57 -22.44 -6.60
N GLU A 77 -1.34 -23.52 -6.57
CA GLU A 77 -2.62 -23.63 -5.84
C GLU A 77 -2.54 -23.21 -4.35
N GLN A 78 -1.35 -22.97 -3.82
CA GLN A 78 -1.08 -22.59 -2.43
C GLN A 78 -0.66 -21.13 -2.22
N SER A 79 -0.45 -20.33 -3.27
CA SER A 79 -0.01 -18.95 -3.11
C SER A 79 -1.17 -17.96 -3.20
N LYS A 80 -1.28 -17.06 -2.20
CA LYS A 80 -2.25 -15.95 -2.26
C LYS A 80 -1.94 -15.05 -3.47
N PRO A 81 -2.96 -14.60 -4.21
CA PRO A 81 -2.77 -13.71 -5.34
C PRO A 81 -2.16 -12.37 -4.87
N LYS A 82 -1.33 -11.79 -5.73
CA LYS A 82 -0.74 -10.47 -5.52
C LYS A 82 -1.27 -9.47 -6.53
N MET A 83 -1.25 -8.20 -6.18
CA MET A 83 -1.54 -7.08 -7.06
C MET A 83 -0.32 -6.17 -7.16
N CYS A 84 -0.21 -5.41 -8.25
CA CYS A 84 0.59 -4.19 -8.35
C CYS A 84 -0.24 -3.00 -7.88
N GLY A 85 0.44 -1.87 -7.63
CA GLY A 85 -0.23 -0.63 -7.26
C GLY A 85 -1.08 -0.03 -8.36
N LEU A 86 -1.88 0.95 -8.01
CA LEU A 86 -2.62 1.75 -8.99
C LEU A 86 -1.65 2.49 -9.92
N PRO A 87 -2.02 2.67 -11.21
CA PRO A 87 -1.33 3.60 -12.09
C PRO A 87 -1.25 5.00 -11.47
N TYR A 88 -0.11 5.68 -11.60
CA TYR A 88 0.10 6.97 -10.93
C TYR A 88 -0.86 8.06 -11.42
N ASP A 89 -1.20 8.09 -12.69
CA ASP A 89 -2.18 9.01 -13.26
C ASP A 89 -3.58 8.84 -12.64
N LEU A 90 -3.99 7.59 -12.38
CA LEU A 90 -5.24 7.30 -11.68
C LEU A 90 -5.17 7.71 -10.20
N LEU A 91 -4.06 7.43 -9.54
CA LEU A 91 -3.85 7.80 -8.14
C LEU A 91 -3.82 9.33 -7.97
N ASP A 92 -3.11 10.04 -8.85
CA ASP A 92 -3.08 11.50 -8.91
C ASP A 92 -4.49 12.08 -9.09
N LYS A 93 -5.29 11.49 -9.97
CA LYS A 93 -6.67 11.90 -10.21
C LYS A 93 -7.56 11.70 -8.99
N LEU A 94 -7.48 10.55 -8.32
CA LEU A 94 -8.22 10.29 -7.08
C LEU A 94 -7.86 11.32 -5.99
N ILE A 95 -6.59 11.58 -5.80
CA ILE A 95 -6.08 12.56 -4.82
C ILE A 95 -6.60 13.97 -5.12
N LYS A 96 -6.57 14.37 -6.40
CA LYS A 96 -6.95 15.70 -6.85
C LYS A 96 -8.46 15.92 -6.80
N ASP A 97 -9.24 14.94 -7.27
CA ASP A 97 -10.67 15.12 -7.52
C ASP A 97 -11.55 14.73 -6.32
N MET A 98 -10.95 14.12 -5.26
CA MET A 98 -11.69 13.66 -4.08
C MET A 98 -11.19 14.25 -2.74
N PRO A 99 -10.84 15.54 -2.64
CA PRO A 99 -10.22 16.08 -1.42
C PRO A 99 -11.12 16.07 -0.19
N GLN A 100 -12.44 15.93 -0.38
CA GLN A 100 -13.44 15.90 0.72
C GLN A 100 -13.83 14.50 1.17
N ALA A 101 -13.61 13.49 0.32
CA ALA A 101 -13.98 12.09 0.60
C ALA A 101 -12.78 11.18 0.87
N LEU A 102 -11.59 11.56 0.40
CA LEU A 102 -10.36 10.83 0.57
C LEU A 102 -9.41 11.63 1.48
N ASP A 103 -9.28 11.22 2.72
CA ASP A 103 -8.41 11.88 3.72
C ASP A 103 -6.99 11.32 3.70
N TYR A 104 -6.86 9.99 3.61
CA TYR A 104 -5.57 9.29 3.68
C TYR A 104 -5.36 8.37 2.49
N VAL A 105 -4.17 8.43 1.92
CA VAL A 105 -3.64 7.40 1.03
C VAL A 105 -2.48 6.71 1.73
N ILE A 106 -2.56 5.40 1.92
CA ILE A 106 -1.52 4.59 2.57
C ILE A 106 -0.91 3.67 1.53
N ILE A 107 0.40 3.78 1.35
CA ILE A 107 1.14 3.11 0.28
C ILE A 107 2.19 2.20 0.89
N GLU A 108 2.13 0.89 0.61
CA GLU A 108 3.28 0.02 0.85
C GLU A 108 4.30 0.22 -0.26
N ALA A 109 5.43 0.88 0.04
CA ALA A 109 6.36 1.41 -0.95
C ALA A 109 7.67 0.61 -1.11
N ASP A 110 7.74 -0.60 -0.54
CA ASP A 110 8.94 -1.45 -0.65
C ASP A 110 8.60 -2.93 -0.41
N GLY A 111 9.13 -3.80 -1.26
CA GLY A 111 8.99 -5.25 -1.17
C GLY A 111 10.16 -5.89 -0.41
N ALA A 112 10.07 -6.07 0.90
CA ALA A 112 11.17 -6.58 1.73
C ALA A 112 11.45 -8.08 1.64
N LYS A 113 10.78 -8.85 0.79
CA LYS A 113 10.97 -10.32 0.61
C LYS A 113 11.20 -11.09 1.94
N HIS A 114 10.44 -10.76 3.00
CA HIS A 114 10.52 -11.37 4.34
C HIS A 114 11.82 -11.13 5.13
N HIS A 115 12.63 -10.13 4.79
CA HIS A 115 13.76 -9.73 5.61
C HIS A 115 13.34 -8.68 6.64
N SER A 116 13.91 -8.74 7.85
CA SER A 116 13.66 -7.76 8.92
C SER A 116 14.53 -6.51 8.78
N LEU A 117 15.64 -6.64 8.09
CA LEU A 117 16.52 -5.55 7.67
C LEU A 117 16.90 -5.81 6.22
N LYS A 118 16.73 -4.82 5.35
CA LYS A 118 17.10 -4.90 3.94
C LYS A 118 17.94 -3.67 3.59
N TYR A 119 19.06 -3.92 2.94
CA TYR A 119 19.76 -2.85 2.24
C TYR A 119 18.96 -2.55 0.95
N PRO A 120 18.49 -1.30 0.72
CA PRO A 120 17.74 -0.97 -0.47
C PRO A 120 18.54 -1.24 -1.75
N ALA A 121 17.89 -1.75 -2.79
CA ALA A 121 18.48 -1.76 -4.13
C ALA A 121 18.63 -0.31 -4.62
N ALA A 122 19.39 -0.11 -5.71
CA ALA A 122 19.70 1.23 -6.22
C ALA A 122 18.43 2.02 -6.64
N ASP A 123 17.33 1.32 -6.95
CA ASP A 123 16.03 1.83 -7.35
C ASP A 123 14.95 1.68 -6.26
N GLU A 124 15.32 1.35 -5.04
CA GLU A 124 14.43 1.19 -3.87
C GLU A 124 14.77 2.20 -2.77
N PRO A 125 13.80 2.63 -1.95
CA PRO A 125 12.36 2.37 -2.05
C PRO A 125 11.68 3.19 -3.15
N VAL A 126 10.69 2.61 -3.82
CA VAL A 126 9.86 3.32 -4.81
C VAL A 126 8.81 4.14 -4.08
N ILE A 127 9.15 5.37 -3.72
CA ILE A 127 8.26 6.30 -3.03
C ILE A 127 7.40 7.04 -4.07
N TYR A 128 6.09 7.08 -3.84
CA TYR A 128 5.17 7.80 -4.70
C TYR A 128 5.45 9.33 -4.65
N PRO A 129 5.46 10.05 -5.79
CA PRO A 129 5.92 11.45 -5.85
C PRO A 129 5.13 12.43 -4.97
N LEU A 130 3.84 12.21 -4.75
CA LEU A 130 3.01 13.06 -3.89
C LEU A 130 2.98 12.61 -2.42
N THR A 131 3.89 11.75 -1.99
CA THR A 131 4.02 11.33 -0.59
C THR A 131 4.31 12.53 0.31
N THR A 132 3.50 12.70 1.36
CA THR A 132 3.69 13.74 2.37
C THR A 132 4.50 13.25 3.58
N ASP A 133 4.33 11.98 3.93
CA ASP A 133 4.96 11.36 5.10
C ASP A 133 5.55 9.99 4.73
N VAL A 134 6.75 9.72 5.21
CA VAL A 134 7.42 8.42 5.06
C VAL A 134 7.58 7.77 6.42
N ILE A 135 7.07 6.54 6.57
CA ILE A 135 7.23 5.74 7.78
C ILE A 135 8.19 4.58 7.48
N ILE A 136 9.28 4.51 8.24
CA ILE A 136 10.27 3.43 8.12
C ILE A 136 9.97 2.37 9.16
N VAL A 137 9.73 1.13 8.72
CA VAL A 137 9.49 -0.03 9.58
C VAL A 137 10.76 -0.86 9.69
N LEU A 138 11.19 -1.14 10.91
CA LEU A 138 12.31 -2.02 11.21
C LEU A 138 11.81 -3.22 12.02
N GLY A 139 12.02 -4.43 11.49
CA GLY A 139 11.70 -5.66 12.20
C GLY A 139 12.67 -5.92 13.34
N THR A 140 12.14 -6.36 14.49
CA THR A 140 12.94 -6.60 15.70
C THR A 140 13.31 -8.06 15.91
N TRP A 141 12.81 -8.99 15.10
CA TRP A 141 13.07 -10.44 15.29
C TRP A 141 14.50 -10.91 14.95
N GLU A 142 15.30 -10.03 14.32
CA GLU A 142 16.74 -10.27 14.09
C GLU A 142 17.62 -9.50 15.07
N LYS A 143 17.03 -8.90 16.11
CA LYS A 143 17.79 -8.18 17.13
C LYS A 143 18.83 -9.11 17.78
N GLY A 144 20.09 -8.75 17.68
CA GLY A 144 21.22 -9.54 18.19
C GLY A 144 21.82 -10.55 17.19
N LYS A 145 21.33 -10.65 15.97
CA LYS A 145 21.99 -11.40 14.90
C LYS A 145 23.02 -10.50 14.19
N LEU A 146 24.17 -11.06 13.91
CA LEU A 146 25.18 -10.38 13.09
C LEU A 146 24.64 -10.24 11.64
N CYS A 147 24.79 -9.06 11.05
CA CYS A 147 24.61 -8.89 9.61
C CYS A 147 25.62 -9.81 8.91
N LYS A 148 25.14 -10.70 8.08
CA LYS A 148 26.00 -11.42 7.14
C LYS A 148 26.02 -10.60 5.86
N ASP A 149 27.22 -10.27 5.40
CA ASP A 149 27.48 -9.61 4.15
C ASP A 149 26.93 -10.41 2.97
#